data_ca243b99544fbd595b8ae888241cc537
#
_entry.id   ca243b99544fbd595b8ae888241cc537
#
_cell.length_a   1.000
_cell.length_b   1.000
_cell.length_c   1.000
_cell.angle_alpha   90.00
_cell.angle_beta   90.00
_cell.angle_gamma   90.00
#
_symmetry.space_group_name_H-M   'P 1'
#
loop_
_entity.id
_entity.type
_entity.pdbx_description
1 polymer ?
#
loop_
_entity_poly.entity_id
_entity_poly.type
_entity_poly.pdbx_seq_one_letter_code
_entity_poly.pdbx_strand_id
1 'polypeptide(L)'
;AGLQLQAPASATPGEDIDIRVAVANRKAGHNFITGPLDFVRSWIHLRIFDGSGTLLAEWGAIDPETRRIQDEPGVAHTIGNPRDRGTLVLEAIPIDDQGNELRRHELWRKAGGKGKRVIFPQYTDAHTYRLRLPEGLSGELELVADLNYRRYRQEFLDLVLPGLEERTGTYQPVVSQARARRTIRLEDAPGPRTAGGEASP
;
A
#
# COMPACT_ATOMS: atom_id res chain seq x y z
N ALA A 1 9.07 -2.90 13.23
CA ALA A 1 8.40 -1.67 12.79
C ALA A 1 7.06 -1.52 13.50
N GLY A 2 6.59 -0.30 13.73
CA GLY A 2 5.23 -0.01 14.18
C GLY A 2 4.37 0.41 12.99
N LEU A 3 3.12 -0.08 12.93
CA LEU A 3 2.14 0.31 11.92
C LEU A 3 1.00 1.08 12.58
N GLN A 4 0.63 2.20 12.00
CA GLN A 4 -0.49 3.03 12.44
C GLN A 4 -1.42 3.29 11.26
N LEU A 5 -2.73 3.18 11.50
CA LEU A 5 -3.79 3.42 10.53
C LEU A 5 -4.69 4.53 11.08
N GLN A 6 -4.78 5.63 10.37
CA GLN A 6 -5.58 6.81 10.70
C GLN A 6 -6.62 7.04 9.61
N ALA A 7 -7.85 7.24 10.01
CA ALA A 7 -8.98 7.55 9.13
C ALA A 7 -10.02 8.34 9.95
N PRO A 8 -10.97 9.03 9.32
CA PRO A 8 -12.08 9.67 10.03
C PRO A 8 -12.85 8.63 10.86
N ALA A 9 -13.50 9.09 11.94
CA ALA A 9 -14.33 8.22 12.78
C ALA A 9 -15.66 7.89 12.09
N SER A 10 -16.17 8.83 11.29
CA SER A 10 -17.37 8.69 10.46
C SER A 10 -17.16 9.33 9.09
N ALA A 11 -17.98 8.94 8.11
CA ALA A 11 -17.99 9.48 6.76
C ALA A 11 -19.38 9.36 6.14
N THR A 12 -19.68 10.19 5.15
CA THR A 12 -20.91 10.13 4.38
C THR A 12 -20.68 9.39 3.06
N PRO A 13 -21.56 8.44 2.65
CA PRO A 13 -21.52 7.84 1.32
C PRO A 13 -21.50 8.93 0.23
N GLY A 14 -20.68 8.71 -0.79
CA GLY A 14 -20.47 9.71 -1.85
C GLY A 14 -19.38 10.74 -1.56
N GLU A 15 -18.76 10.78 -0.39
CA GLU A 15 -17.65 11.68 -0.08
C GLU A 15 -16.28 11.05 -0.36
N ASP A 16 -15.26 11.91 -0.50
CA ASP A 16 -13.86 11.48 -0.54
C ASP A 16 -13.33 11.42 0.91
N ILE A 17 -12.70 10.31 1.25
CA ILE A 17 -12.02 10.14 2.54
C ILE A 17 -10.51 9.96 2.36
N ASP A 18 -9.74 10.53 3.28
CA ASP A 18 -8.30 10.32 3.36
C ASP A 18 -7.97 9.28 4.45
N ILE A 19 -7.20 8.28 4.08
CA ILE A 19 -6.75 7.19 4.94
C ILE A 19 -5.24 7.26 5.00
N ARG A 20 -4.68 7.55 6.18
CA ARG A 20 -3.24 7.68 6.36
C ARG A 20 -2.67 6.43 7.03
N VAL A 21 -1.72 5.79 6.38
CA VAL A 21 -0.96 4.66 6.92
C VAL A 21 0.46 5.11 7.20
N ALA A 22 0.92 4.91 8.43
CA ALA A 22 2.26 5.31 8.87
C ALA A 22 3.05 4.12 9.40
N VAL A 23 4.31 4.01 8.96
CA VAL A 23 5.27 3.00 9.40
C VAL A 23 6.37 3.68 10.20
N ALA A 24 6.56 3.26 11.46
CA ALA A 24 7.55 3.83 12.35
C ALA A 24 8.68 2.83 12.64
N ASN A 25 9.92 3.28 12.51
CA ASN A 25 11.10 2.53 12.93
C ASN A 25 11.50 2.90 14.36
N ARG A 26 10.81 2.33 15.35
CA ARG A 26 11.02 2.67 16.76
C ARG A 26 12.02 1.78 17.51
N LYS A 27 12.34 0.60 16.97
CA LYS A 27 13.11 -0.43 17.69
C LYS A 27 14.41 -0.86 17.02
N ALA A 28 14.57 -0.62 15.70
CA ALA A 28 15.81 -0.93 15.02
C ALA A 28 16.79 0.24 15.15
N GLY A 29 18.03 -0.04 15.54
CA GLY A 29 19.13 0.93 15.57
C GLY A 29 19.70 1.25 14.18
N HIS A 30 19.12 0.73 13.13
CA HIS A 30 19.47 0.92 11.71
C HIS A 30 18.23 1.23 10.88
N ASN A 31 18.43 1.58 9.63
CA ASN A 31 17.32 1.84 8.69
C ASN A 31 16.38 0.64 8.56
N PHE A 32 15.10 0.90 8.50
CA PHE A 32 14.07 -0.04 8.10
C PHE A 32 13.54 0.40 6.71
N ILE A 33 13.59 -0.39 5.70
CA ILE A 33 14.13 -1.73 5.55
C ILE A 33 15.67 -1.67 5.47
N THR A 34 16.37 -2.78 5.70
CA THR A 34 17.82 -2.91 5.61
C THR A 34 18.21 -4.22 4.93
N GLY A 35 19.52 -4.38 4.63
CA GLY A 35 20.06 -5.53 3.93
C GLY A 35 20.14 -5.30 2.42
N PRO A 36 19.97 -6.33 1.61
CA PRO A 36 20.10 -6.24 0.15
C PRO A 36 18.84 -5.59 -0.45
N LEU A 37 18.79 -4.27 -0.38
CA LEU A 37 17.64 -3.45 -0.74
C LEU A 37 17.26 -3.52 -2.23
N ASP A 38 18.15 -4.03 -3.06
CA ASP A 38 17.94 -4.25 -4.49
C ASP A 38 16.98 -5.41 -4.80
N PHE A 39 16.79 -6.35 -3.87
CA PHE A 39 15.87 -7.46 -4.09
C PHE A 39 14.85 -7.70 -2.97
N VAL A 40 15.02 -7.14 -1.76
CA VAL A 40 13.98 -7.21 -0.73
C VAL A 40 12.90 -6.15 -0.99
N ARG A 41 11.68 -6.46 -0.57
CA ARG A 41 10.54 -5.52 -0.60
C ARG A 41 9.80 -5.52 0.71
N SER A 42 9.42 -4.33 1.16
CA SER A 42 8.39 -4.16 2.18
C SER A 42 7.41 -3.09 1.72
N TRP A 43 6.11 -3.31 1.88
CA TRP A 43 5.09 -2.40 1.38
C TRP A 43 3.82 -2.47 2.21
N ILE A 44 2.96 -1.48 2.04
CA ILE A 44 1.63 -1.47 2.63
C ILE A 44 0.65 -2.16 1.70
N HIS A 45 -0.12 -3.09 2.24
CA HIS A 45 -1.31 -3.66 1.63
C HIS A 45 -2.52 -3.16 2.40
N LEU A 46 -3.25 -2.19 1.84
CA LEU A 46 -4.45 -1.61 2.42
C LEU A 46 -5.69 -2.20 1.74
N ARG A 47 -6.64 -2.66 2.54
CA ARG A 47 -7.93 -3.20 2.09
C ARG A 47 -9.06 -2.53 2.86
N ILE A 48 -10.17 -2.26 2.17
CA ILE A 48 -11.35 -1.65 2.72
C ILE A 48 -12.55 -2.50 2.36
N PHE A 49 -13.28 -2.90 3.38
CA PHE A 49 -14.47 -3.74 3.25
C PHE A 49 -15.70 -2.99 3.73
N ASP A 50 -16.86 -3.27 3.14
CA ASP A 50 -18.15 -2.84 3.66
C ASP A 50 -18.61 -3.73 4.82
N GLY A 51 -19.77 -3.38 5.41
CA GLY A 51 -20.37 -4.13 6.52
C GLY A 51 -20.79 -5.55 6.18
N SER A 52 -20.87 -5.93 4.88
CA SER A 52 -21.12 -7.29 4.43
C SER A 52 -19.84 -8.11 4.25
N GLY A 53 -18.66 -7.47 4.38
CA GLY A 53 -17.36 -8.06 4.10
C GLY A 53 -16.96 -8.02 2.63
N THR A 54 -17.68 -7.25 1.79
CA THR A 54 -17.33 -7.07 0.38
C THR A 54 -16.15 -6.09 0.26
N LEU A 55 -15.14 -6.45 -0.53
CA LEU A 55 -13.98 -5.60 -0.79
C LEU A 55 -14.38 -4.41 -1.67
N LEU A 56 -14.25 -3.20 -1.14
CA LEU A 56 -14.56 -1.96 -1.85
C LEU A 56 -13.34 -1.33 -2.53
N ALA A 57 -12.18 -1.43 -1.89
CA ALA A 57 -10.94 -0.86 -2.41
C ALA A 57 -9.73 -1.62 -1.86
N GLU A 58 -8.66 -1.65 -2.66
CA GLU A 58 -7.44 -2.36 -2.32
C GLU A 58 -6.23 -1.67 -2.96
N TRP A 59 -5.12 -1.54 -2.20
CA TRP A 59 -3.82 -1.07 -2.68
C TRP A 59 -2.72 -2.00 -2.18
N GLY A 60 -1.74 -2.27 -3.03
CA GLY A 60 -0.62 -3.12 -2.67
C GLY A 60 -0.92 -4.61 -2.67
N ALA A 61 -1.95 -5.06 -3.37
CA ALA A 61 -2.19 -6.47 -3.64
C ALA A 61 -1.06 -7.07 -4.47
N ILE A 62 -0.87 -8.37 -4.39
CA ILE A 62 -0.01 -9.12 -5.29
C ILE A 62 -0.86 -9.59 -6.48
N ASP A 63 -0.44 -9.20 -7.65
CA ASP A 63 -1.03 -9.70 -8.89
C ASP A 63 -0.83 -11.22 -9.00
N PRO A 64 -1.88 -12.00 -9.22
CA PRO A 64 -1.81 -13.47 -9.19
C PRO A 64 -1.01 -14.06 -10.36
N GLU A 65 -0.93 -13.36 -11.49
CA GLU A 65 -0.25 -13.84 -12.69
C GLU A 65 1.22 -13.40 -12.71
N THR A 66 1.46 -12.09 -12.53
CA THR A 66 2.82 -11.53 -12.58
C THR A 66 3.57 -11.62 -11.25
N ARG A 67 2.88 -11.91 -10.16
CA ARG A 67 3.41 -11.96 -8.78
C ARG A 67 4.03 -10.64 -8.31
N ARG A 68 3.76 -9.54 -9.00
CA ARG A 68 4.23 -8.18 -8.66
C ARG A 68 3.23 -7.47 -7.77
N ILE A 69 3.68 -6.43 -7.07
CA ILE A 69 2.81 -5.55 -6.32
C ILE A 69 2.04 -4.70 -7.34
N GLN A 70 0.71 -4.72 -7.30
CA GLN A 70 -0.13 -4.10 -8.33
C GLN A 70 0.09 -2.60 -8.46
N ASP A 71 0.28 -1.90 -7.38
CA ASP A 71 0.45 -0.44 -7.35
C ASP A 71 1.92 0.01 -7.42
N GLU A 72 2.84 -0.85 -7.85
CA GLU A 72 4.19 -0.43 -8.18
C GLU A 72 4.21 0.43 -9.46
N PRO A 73 5.17 1.35 -9.60
CA PRO A 73 5.33 2.12 -10.83
C PRO A 73 5.42 1.21 -12.06
N GLY A 74 4.55 1.44 -13.04
CA GLY A 74 4.50 0.65 -14.27
C GLY A 74 3.62 -0.60 -14.23
N VAL A 75 2.97 -0.90 -13.12
CA VAL A 75 1.97 -1.97 -12.99
C VAL A 75 0.57 -1.37 -13.03
N ALA A 76 -0.36 -2.03 -13.72
CA ALA A 76 -1.74 -1.57 -13.82
C ALA A 76 -2.43 -1.66 -12.45
N HIS A 77 -3.19 -0.62 -12.14
CA HIS A 77 -4.04 -0.56 -10.96
C HIS A 77 -5.33 -1.35 -11.19
N THR A 78 -5.68 -2.25 -10.29
CA THR A 78 -6.83 -3.17 -10.48
C THR A 78 -8.06 -2.76 -9.70
N ILE A 79 -7.89 -2.28 -8.47
CA ILE A 79 -8.97 -1.90 -7.56
C ILE A 79 -8.54 -0.65 -6.77
N GLY A 80 -9.46 0.27 -6.54
CA GLY A 80 -9.21 1.50 -5.81
C GLY A 80 -9.49 2.75 -6.64
N ASN A 81 -9.14 3.90 -6.12
CA ASN A 81 -9.35 5.17 -6.82
C ASN A 81 -8.23 5.39 -7.84
N PRO A 82 -8.52 5.51 -9.16
CA PRO A 82 -7.51 5.73 -10.19
C PRO A 82 -6.75 7.07 -10.05
N ARG A 83 -7.20 7.96 -9.16
CA ARG A 83 -6.48 9.21 -8.83
C ARG A 83 -5.36 9.01 -7.83
N ASP A 84 -5.37 7.92 -7.07
CA ASP A 84 -4.37 7.62 -6.07
C ASP A 84 -3.29 6.74 -6.68
N ARG A 85 -2.09 7.29 -6.72
CA ARG A 85 -0.96 6.63 -7.36
C ARG A 85 -0.19 5.81 -6.34
N GLY A 86 -0.44 4.52 -6.38
CA GLY A 86 0.43 3.53 -5.78
C GLY A 86 0.26 3.32 -4.28
N THR A 87 0.95 2.33 -3.79
CA THR A 87 1.09 2.06 -2.36
C THR A 87 2.46 2.50 -1.85
N LEU A 88 2.61 2.59 -0.52
CA LEU A 88 3.90 2.83 0.10
C LEU A 88 4.78 1.58 -0.07
N VAL A 89 5.85 1.70 -0.86
CA VAL A 89 6.87 0.68 -1.04
C VAL A 89 8.18 1.18 -0.44
N LEU A 90 8.77 0.38 0.45
CA LEU A 90 10.09 0.64 1.04
C LEU A 90 11.12 -0.12 0.22
N GLU A 91 12.06 0.61 -0.37
CA GLU A 91 13.07 0.06 -1.27
C GLU A 91 14.30 0.98 -1.40
N ALA A 92 15.34 0.49 -2.01
CA ALA A 92 16.41 1.30 -2.59
C ALA A 92 17.00 0.55 -3.78
N ILE A 93 17.10 1.23 -4.91
CA ILE A 93 17.61 0.66 -6.15
C ILE A 93 19.07 1.09 -6.32
N PRO A 94 20.06 0.18 -6.23
CA PRO A 94 21.45 0.53 -6.48
C PRO A 94 21.65 0.86 -7.95
N ILE A 95 22.52 1.86 -8.20
CA ILE A 95 22.92 2.29 -9.54
C ILE A 95 24.43 2.25 -9.69
N ASP A 96 24.91 2.04 -10.92
CA ASP A 96 26.34 2.17 -11.28
C ASP A 96 26.73 3.64 -11.49
N ASP A 97 27.99 3.88 -11.87
CA ASP A 97 28.55 5.20 -12.12
C ASP A 97 27.94 5.91 -13.36
N GLN A 98 27.28 5.15 -14.23
CA GLN A 98 26.54 5.66 -15.39
C GLN A 98 25.05 5.90 -15.11
N GLY A 99 24.58 5.59 -13.88
CA GLY A 99 23.19 5.72 -13.48
C GLY A 99 22.28 4.53 -13.85
N ASN A 100 22.86 3.43 -14.36
CA ASN A 100 22.10 2.23 -14.69
C ASN A 100 21.73 1.45 -13.43
N GLU A 101 20.52 0.90 -13.38
CA GLU A 101 20.06 0.07 -12.27
C GLU A 101 20.81 -1.27 -12.20
N LEU A 102 21.32 -1.59 -11.03
CA LEU A 102 21.95 -2.89 -10.74
C LEU A 102 20.85 -3.84 -10.27
N ARG A 103 20.50 -4.80 -11.12
CA ARG A 103 19.34 -5.68 -10.90
C ARG A 103 19.71 -7.08 -10.42
N ARG A 104 20.99 -7.48 -10.53
CA ARG A 104 21.51 -8.83 -10.20
C ARG A 104 22.36 -8.87 -8.93
N HIS A 105 22.16 -7.92 -8.00
CA HIS A 105 22.95 -7.81 -6.78
C HIS A 105 24.45 -7.55 -7.05
N GLU A 106 24.76 -6.84 -8.13
CA GLU A 106 26.13 -6.53 -8.56
C GLU A 106 26.71 -5.37 -7.72
N LEU A 107 26.79 -5.56 -6.41
CA LEU A 107 27.16 -4.48 -5.45
C LEU A 107 28.57 -3.94 -5.65
N TRP A 108 29.45 -4.70 -6.26
CA TRP A 108 30.81 -4.23 -6.64
C TRP A 108 30.80 -3.13 -7.71
N ARG A 109 29.69 -2.95 -8.44
CA ARG A 109 29.48 -1.87 -9.42
C ARG A 109 28.77 -0.68 -8.84
N LYS A 110 28.31 -0.77 -7.60
CA LYS A 110 27.46 0.24 -6.99
C LYS A 110 28.21 1.56 -6.78
N ALA A 111 27.77 2.62 -7.45
CA ALA A 111 28.23 3.99 -7.26
C ALA A 111 27.21 4.85 -6.48
N GLY A 112 25.93 4.46 -6.48
CA GLY A 112 24.89 5.22 -5.81
C GLY A 112 23.59 4.43 -5.60
N GLY A 113 22.50 5.15 -5.38
CA GLY A 113 21.15 4.58 -5.27
C GLY A 113 20.10 5.59 -5.68
N LYS A 114 19.03 5.11 -6.33
CA LYS A 114 17.85 5.92 -6.66
C LYS A 114 16.61 5.33 -6.00
N GLY A 115 15.53 6.12 -5.93
CA GLY A 115 14.26 5.65 -5.37
C GLY A 115 14.37 5.18 -3.91
N LYS A 116 15.38 5.68 -3.17
CA LYS A 116 15.60 5.25 -1.81
C LYS A 116 14.47 5.71 -0.90
N ARG A 117 13.62 4.76 -0.48
CA ARG A 117 12.62 4.95 0.54
C ARG A 117 12.85 3.96 1.67
N VAL A 118 13.54 4.41 2.71
CA VAL A 118 13.85 3.65 3.93
C VAL A 118 13.57 4.53 5.13
N ILE A 119 13.21 3.92 6.26
CA ILE A 119 12.86 4.67 7.47
C ILE A 119 14.04 4.64 8.43
N PHE A 120 14.64 5.80 8.70
CA PHE A 120 15.73 5.95 9.66
C PHE A 120 15.30 5.57 11.09
N PRO A 121 16.26 5.21 11.98
CA PRO A 121 15.95 4.99 13.39
C PRO A 121 15.19 6.16 14.00
N GLN A 122 14.11 5.87 14.73
CA GLN A 122 13.21 6.83 15.38
C GLN A 122 12.34 7.68 14.42
N TYR A 123 12.44 7.47 13.11
CA TYR A 123 11.61 8.17 12.12
C TYR A 123 10.36 7.37 11.77
N THR A 124 9.43 8.09 11.17
CA THR A 124 8.16 7.57 10.62
C THR A 124 8.01 8.03 9.19
N ASP A 125 7.65 7.14 8.30
CA ASP A 125 7.19 7.46 6.95
C ASP A 125 5.70 7.14 6.83
N ALA A 126 4.98 7.87 6.00
CA ALA A 126 3.54 7.71 5.85
C ALA A 126 3.10 7.93 4.41
N HIS A 127 1.99 7.27 4.07
CA HIS A 127 1.29 7.46 2.81
C HIS A 127 -0.19 7.72 3.07
N THR A 128 -0.80 8.60 2.28
CA THR A 128 -2.23 8.90 2.35
C THR A 128 -2.90 8.35 1.12
N TYR A 129 -3.87 7.47 1.35
CA TYR A 129 -4.74 6.90 0.33
C TYR A 129 -6.03 7.70 0.33
N ARG A 130 -6.54 8.03 -0.86
CA ARG A 130 -7.82 8.72 -1.02
C ARG A 130 -8.83 7.78 -1.67
N LEU A 131 -10.00 7.68 -1.05
CA LEU A 131 -11.10 6.85 -1.54
C LEU A 131 -12.35 7.69 -1.70
N ARG A 132 -12.94 7.65 -2.89
CA ARG A 132 -14.31 8.10 -3.10
C ARG A 132 -15.26 6.99 -2.66
N LEU A 133 -16.04 7.24 -1.63
CA LEU A 133 -17.02 6.28 -1.13
C LEU A 133 -18.15 6.13 -2.17
N PRO A 134 -18.54 4.90 -2.52
CA PRO A 134 -19.76 4.68 -3.30
C PRO A 134 -21.00 5.27 -2.62
N GLU A 135 -21.93 5.74 -3.42
CA GLU A 135 -23.26 6.13 -2.92
C GLU A 135 -24.03 4.87 -2.47
N GLY A 136 -24.95 5.04 -1.52
CA GLY A 136 -25.83 3.95 -1.05
C GLY A 136 -25.15 2.96 -0.08
N LEU A 137 -23.90 3.18 0.32
CA LEU A 137 -23.29 2.43 1.42
C LEU A 137 -23.99 2.77 2.75
N SER A 138 -24.06 1.80 3.64
CA SER A 138 -24.61 1.96 4.99
C SER A 138 -23.85 1.11 6.01
N GLY A 139 -24.00 1.43 7.30
CA GLY A 139 -23.39 0.68 8.39
C GLY A 139 -21.96 1.12 8.68
N GLU A 140 -20.99 0.21 8.54
CA GLU A 140 -19.59 0.45 8.89
C GLU A 140 -18.66 -0.03 7.78
N LEU A 141 -17.49 0.61 7.67
CA LEU A 141 -16.39 0.14 6.84
C LEU A 141 -15.30 -0.44 7.74
N GLU A 142 -14.76 -1.60 7.39
CA GLU A 142 -13.55 -2.14 8.01
C GLU A 142 -12.34 -1.84 7.12
N LEU A 143 -11.33 -1.18 7.71
CA LEU A 143 -10.04 -0.90 7.09
C LEU A 143 -9.00 -1.84 7.68
N VAL A 144 -8.24 -2.52 6.84
CA VAL A 144 -7.17 -3.43 7.23
C VAL A 144 -5.90 -3.05 6.48
N ALA A 145 -4.87 -2.62 7.21
CA ALA A 145 -3.55 -2.34 6.67
C ALA A 145 -2.54 -3.39 7.16
N ASP A 146 -1.82 -3.99 6.23
CA ASP A 146 -0.70 -4.90 6.50
C ASP A 146 0.61 -4.24 6.05
N LEU A 147 1.63 -4.29 6.90
CA LEU A 147 3.01 -4.05 6.48
C LEU A 147 3.59 -5.39 6.02
N ASN A 148 3.62 -5.58 4.72
CA ASN A 148 4.10 -6.79 4.10
C ASN A 148 5.61 -6.77 3.87
N TYR A 149 6.19 -7.95 3.79
CA TYR A 149 7.59 -8.19 3.47
C TYR A 149 7.71 -9.40 2.55
N ARG A 150 8.58 -9.26 1.54
CA ARG A 150 9.01 -10.37 0.68
C ARG A 150 10.53 -10.33 0.55
N ARG A 151 11.16 -11.50 0.72
CA ARG A 151 12.63 -11.61 0.69
C ARG A 151 13.22 -11.33 -0.69
N TYR A 152 12.53 -11.78 -1.75
CA TYR A 152 12.95 -11.55 -3.12
C TYR A 152 11.81 -10.93 -3.90
N ARG A 153 12.02 -9.76 -4.50
CA ARG A 153 11.06 -9.17 -5.43
C ARG A 153 10.97 -10.03 -6.69
N GLN A 154 9.81 -10.01 -7.34
CA GLN A 154 9.56 -10.89 -8.49
C GLN A 154 10.52 -10.61 -9.64
N GLU A 155 10.78 -9.35 -9.95
CA GLU A 155 11.70 -8.94 -11.01
C GLU A 155 13.12 -9.48 -10.84
N PHE A 156 13.55 -9.64 -9.57
CA PHE A 156 14.84 -10.27 -9.28
C PHE A 156 14.79 -11.77 -9.56
N LEU A 157 13.73 -12.44 -9.16
CA LEU A 157 13.55 -13.89 -9.41
C LEU A 157 13.45 -14.17 -10.90
N ASP A 158 12.65 -13.41 -11.64
CA ASP A 158 12.51 -13.55 -13.10
C ASP A 158 13.85 -13.43 -13.82
N LEU A 159 14.73 -12.57 -13.30
CA LEU A 159 16.04 -12.30 -13.89
C LEU A 159 17.10 -13.35 -13.56
N VAL A 160 17.12 -13.85 -12.30
CA VAL A 160 18.19 -14.75 -11.82
C VAL A 160 17.80 -16.22 -11.83
N LEU A 161 16.51 -16.52 -11.75
CA LEU A 161 15.95 -17.87 -11.72
C LEU A 161 14.70 -17.97 -12.59
N PRO A 162 14.80 -17.67 -13.90
CA PRO A 162 13.64 -17.67 -14.79
C PRO A 162 12.92 -19.02 -14.77
N GLY A 163 11.60 -18.98 -14.69
CA GLY A 163 10.74 -20.18 -14.63
C GLY A 163 10.89 -20.99 -13.33
N LEU A 164 11.39 -20.40 -12.24
CA LEU A 164 11.52 -21.10 -10.95
C LEU A 164 10.16 -21.61 -10.45
N GLU A 165 9.16 -20.77 -10.48
CA GLU A 165 7.81 -21.07 -9.98
C GLU A 165 7.14 -22.17 -10.80
N GLU A 166 7.27 -22.11 -12.11
CA GLU A 166 6.76 -23.13 -13.04
C GLU A 166 7.41 -24.51 -12.82
N ARG A 167 8.70 -24.52 -12.53
CA ARG A 167 9.48 -25.77 -12.30
C ARG A 167 9.25 -26.36 -10.91
N THR A 168 9.03 -25.53 -9.91
CA THR A 168 9.00 -25.96 -8.51
C THR A 168 7.60 -25.92 -7.90
N GLY A 169 6.65 -25.21 -8.52
CA GLY A 169 5.34 -24.88 -7.92
C GLY A 169 5.45 -24.04 -6.64
N THR A 170 6.62 -23.44 -6.39
CA THR A 170 6.91 -22.73 -5.15
C THR A 170 7.04 -21.23 -5.41
N TYR A 171 6.23 -20.46 -4.71
CA TYR A 171 6.25 -18.99 -4.75
C TYR A 171 6.95 -18.42 -3.51
N GLN A 172 7.57 -17.25 -3.68
CA GLN A 172 8.11 -16.51 -2.55
C GLN A 172 6.98 -16.08 -1.61
N PRO A 173 7.02 -16.49 -0.33
CA PRO A 173 5.98 -16.11 0.61
C PRO A 173 6.01 -14.61 0.89
N VAL A 174 4.82 -14.04 1.05
CA VAL A 174 4.61 -12.71 1.62
C VAL A 174 4.33 -12.87 3.09
N VAL A 175 5.07 -12.15 3.93
CA VAL A 175 4.92 -12.18 5.39
C VAL A 175 4.40 -10.84 5.86
N SER A 176 3.27 -10.84 6.57
CA SER A 176 2.78 -9.64 7.26
C SER A 176 3.61 -9.43 8.54
N GLN A 177 4.38 -8.36 8.58
CA GLN A 177 5.23 -7.99 9.73
C GLN A 177 4.45 -7.22 10.80
N ALA A 178 3.40 -6.51 10.40
CA ALA A 178 2.49 -5.80 11.29
C ALA A 178 1.14 -5.61 10.61
N ARG A 179 0.08 -5.57 11.41
CA ARG A 179 -1.28 -5.31 10.96
C ARG A 179 -1.94 -4.24 11.83
N ALA A 180 -2.68 -3.35 11.20
CA ALA A 180 -3.54 -2.37 11.87
C ALA A 180 -4.96 -2.45 11.28
N ARG A 181 -5.96 -2.23 12.14
CA ARG A 181 -7.38 -2.20 11.75
C ARG A 181 -8.02 -0.92 12.23
N ARG A 182 -9.00 -0.45 11.49
CA ARG A 182 -9.83 0.71 11.83
C ARG A 182 -11.23 0.52 11.29
N THR A 183 -12.22 1.02 12.02
CA THR A 183 -13.62 1.09 11.57
C THR A 183 -13.99 2.54 11.32
N ILE A 184 -14.75 2.79 10.25
CA ILE A 184 -15.39 4.07 9.94
C ILE A 184 -16.89 3.83 9.98
N ARG A 185 -17.65 4.62 10.75
CA ARG A 185 -19.11 4.59 10.72
C ARG A 185 -19.61 5.39 9.53
N LEU A 186 -20.55 4.83 8.79
CA LEU A 186 -21.24 5.56 7.72
C LEU A 186 -22.43 6.30 8.31
N GLU A 187 -22.48 7.61 8.06
CA GLU A 187 -23.61 8.47 8.44
C GLU A 187 -24.57 8.56 7.25
N ASP A 188 -25.88 8.55 7.55
CA ASP A 188 -26.87 8.73 6.51
C ASP A 188 -26.66 10.07 5.80
N ALA A 189 -26.77 10.08 4.48
CA ALA A 189 -26.71 11.34 3.73
C ALA A 189 -27.80 12.29 4.27
N PRO A 190 -27.48 13.57 4.52
CA PRO A 190 -28.48 14.51 4.97
C PRO A 190 -29.64 14.52 3.96
N GLY A 191 -30.82 14.16 4.43
CA GLY A 191 -32.02 14.13 3.59
C GLY A 191 -32.21 15.46 2.85
N PRO A 192 -32.89 15.50 1.69
CA PRO A 192 -33.11 16.72 0.95
C PRO A 192 -33.76 17.77 1.88
N ARG A 193 -33.06 18.91 2.02
CA ARG A 193 -33.63 20.02 2.75
C ARG A 193 -34.97 20.33 2.12
N THR A 194 -36.05 20.05 2.83
CA THR A 194 -37.38 20.54 2.46
C THR A 194 -37.30 22.05 2.43
N ALA A 195 -37.34 22.63 1.25
CA ALA A 195 -37.49 24.07 1.09
C ALA A 195 -38.75 24.48 1.86
N GLY A 196 -38.55 25.17 2.98
CA GLY A 196 -39.65 25.69 3.80
C GLY A 196 -40.53 26.54 2.92
N GLY A 197 -41.79 26.13 2.83
CA GLY A 197 -42.80 26.93 2.15
C GLY A 197 -42.88 28.30 2.79
N GLU A 198 -42.53 29.32 2.03
CA GLU A 198 -42.97 30.70 2.36
C GLU A 198 -44.49 30.71 2.26
N ALA A 199 -45.10 30.74 3.41
CA ALA A 199 -46.47 31.23 3.53
C ALA A 199 -46.41 32.75 3.38
N SER A 200 -46.82 33.26 2.25
CA SER A 200 -47.17 34.68 2.13
C SER A 200 -48.54 34.95 2.69
N PRO A 201 -48.75 36.14 3.24
CA PRO A 201 -49.98 36.58 3.94
C PRO A 201 -51.16 36.80 3.03
#